data_dd25944ad421d86c855918a40a0eaba4
#
_entry.id   dd25944ad421d86c855918a40a0eaba4
#
_cell.length_a   1.000
_cell.length_b   1.000
_cell.length_c   1.000
_cell.angle_alpha   90.00
_cell.angle_beta   90.00
_cell.angle_gamma   90.00
#
_symmetry.space_group_name_H-M   'P 1'
#
loop_
_entity.id
_entity.type
_entity.pdbx_description
1 polymer ?
#
loop_
_entity_poly.entity_id
_entity_poly.type
_entity_poly.pdbx_seq_one_letter_code
_entity_poly.pdbx_strand_id
1 'polypeptide(L)'
;MTRNYTNRCYLDALAERVLIFDGAMGTSLQSQNLRAEHFGGEQYFGCNDYLVISYPQAVEQVHRSFLEVGVDVIETDTFRSCRLTLDDY
;
A
#
# COMPACT_ATOMS: atom_id res chain seq x y z
N MET A 1 -30.54 0.55 -0.66
CA MET A 1 -29.44 -0.09 -1.44
C MET A 1 -28.74 -1.13 -0.60
N THR A 2 -28.67 -2.34 -1.11
CA THR A 2 -27.99 -3.43 -0.41
C THR A 2 -26.51 -3.44 -0.82
N ARG A 3 -25.63 -3.45 0.17
CA ARG A 3 -24.20 -3.57 -0.09
C ARG A 3 -23.78 -5.03 0.04
N ASN A 4 -22.92 -5.47 -0.91
CA ASN A 4 -22.34 -6.79 -0.87
C ASN A 4 -20.93 -6.70 -0.30
N TYR A 5 -20.67 -7.47 0.76
CA TYR A 5 -19.36 -7.54 1.38
C TYR A 5 -18.77 -8.91 1.13
N THR A 6 -17.46 -8.96 0.89
CA THR A 6 -16.72 -10.23 0.79
C THR A 6 -16.85 -11.01 2.10
N ASN A 7 -16.74 -10.31 3.22
CA ASN A 7 -16.98 -10.86 4.56
C ASN A 7 -17.25 -9.68 5.50
N ARG A 8 -17.51 -9.99 6.76
CA ARG A 8 -17.79 -8.98 7.77
C ARG A 8 -16.71 -8.86 8.85
N CYS A 9 -15.55 -9.44 8.63
CA CYS A 9 -14.50 -9.47 9.65
C CYS A 9 -14.11 -8.07 10.15
N TYR A 10 -13.96 -7.13 9.23
CA TYR A 10 -13.61 -5.75 9.57
C TYR A 10 -14.70 -5.08 10.41
N LEU A 11 -15.94 -5.17 9.95
CA LEU A 11 -17.05 -4.54 10.64
C LEU A 11 -17.31 -5.15 12.01
N ASP A 12 -17.19 -6.46 12.12
CA ASP A 12 -17.39 -7.17 13.38
C ASP A 12 -16.30 -6.78 14.39
N ALA A 13 -15.03 -6.70 13.96
CA ALA A 13 -13.94 -6.28 14.81
C ALA A 13 -14.11 -4.82 15.25
N LEU A 14 -14.52 -3.94 14.32
CA LEU A 14 -14.72 -2.53 14.60
C LEU A 14 -15.81 -2.31 15.63
N ALA A 15 -16.83 -3.18 15.66
CA ALA A 15 -17.90 -3.11 16.66
C ALA A 15 -17.42 -3.47 18.06
N GLU A 16 -16.32 -4.22 18.19
CA GLU A 16 -15.82 -4.70 19.47
C GLU A 16 -14.68 -3.86 20.04
N ARG A 17 -13.85 -3.23 19.18
CA ARG A 17 -12.67 -2.52 19.62
C ARG A 17 -12.21 -1.50 18.59
N VAL A 18 -11.32 -0.60 19.03
CA VAL A 18 -10.63 0.33 18.13
C VAL A 18 -9.67 -0.46 17.25
N LEU A 19 -9.67 -0.16 15.97
CA LEU A 19 -8.73 -0.77 15.02
C LEU A 19 -7.66 0.23 14.65
N ILE A 20 -6.43 -0.27 14.56
CA ILE A 20 -5.26 0.57 14.23
C ILE A 20 -4.85 0.26 12.81
N PHE A 21 -4.79 1.30 11.98
CA PHE A 21 -4.35 1.22 10.58
C PHE A 21 -2.85 1.47 10.51
N ASP A 22 -2.26 1.02 9.39
CA ASP A 22 -0.90 1.40 9.05
C ASP A 22 -0.84 2.87 8.64
N GLY A 23 0.34 3.33 8.30
CA GLY A 23 0.59 4.74 7.97
C GLY A 23 1.35 4.90 6.66
N ALA A 24 2.28 5.85 6.66
CA ALA A 24 2.95 6.36 5.47
C ALA A 24 3.61 5.30 4.60
N MET A 25 3.04 5.05 3.43
CA MET A 25 3.61 4.15 2.43
C MET A 25 4.75 4.83 1.67
N GLY A 26 4.52 6.04 1.15
CA GLY A 26 5.52 6.76 0.34
C GLY A 26 6.81 7.01 1.08
N THR A 27 6.73 7.55 2.29
CA THR A 27 7.92 7.82 3.12
C THR A 27 8.66 6.54 3.47
N SER A 28 7.90 5.47 3.78
CA SER A 28 8.50 4.17 4.09
C SER A 28 9.22 3.57 2.90
N LEU A 29 8.68 3.74 1.69
CA LEU A 29 9.34 3.31 0.47
C LEU A 29 10.59 4.13 0.19
N GLN A 30 10.53 5.46 0.39
CA GLN A 30 11.69 6.33 0.21
C GLN A 30 12.86 5.94 1.11
N SER A 31 12.57 5.48 2.31
CA SER A 31 13.62 5.05 3.25
C SER A 31 14.40 3.82 2.77
N GLN A 32 13.88 3.09 1.80
CA GLN A 32 14.56 1.93 1.22
C GLN A 32 15.58 2.30 0.15
N ASN A 33 15.65 3.59 -0.24
CA ASN A 33 16.59 4.10 -1.24
C ASN A 33 16.49 3.33 -2.57
N LEU A 34 15.26 3.17 -3.06
CA LEU A 34 15.01 2.45 -4.30
C LEU A 34 15.54 3.24 -5.50
N ARG A 35 16.07 2.51 -6.49
CA ARG A 35 16.63 3.09 -7.71
C ARG A 35 15.63 2.89 -8.86
N ALA A 36 15.92 3.57 -9.99
CA ALA A 36 15.07 3.51 -11.17
C ALA A 36 14.80 2.06 -11.62
N GLU A 37 15.79 1.18 -11.51
CA GLU A 37 15.63 -0.22 -11.90
C GLU A 37 14.57 -0.95 -11.09
N HIS A 38 14.38 -0.58 -9.82
CA HIS A 38 13.35 -1.17 -8.97
C HIS A 38 11.95 -0.75 -9.43
N PHE A 39 11.83 0.40 -10.06
CA PHE A 39 10.56 0.90 -10.61
C PHE A 39 10.29 0.39 -12.02
N GLY A 40 11.17 -0.44 -12.57
CA GLY A 40 11.04 -0.94 -13.94
C GLY A 40 11.68 -0.04 -14.99
N GLY A 41 12.50 0.94 -14.56
CA GLY A 41 13.21 1.87 -15.44
C GLY A 41 12.96 3.32 -15.07
N GLU A 42 13.76 4.23 -15.64
CA GLU A 42 13.66 5.66 -15.32
C GLU A 42 12.31 6.26 -15.68
N GLN A 43 11.63 5.72 -16.68
CA GLN A 43 10.31 6.18 -17.10
C GLN A 43 9.31 6.12 -15.94
N TYR A 44 9.45 5.12 -15.08
CA TYR A 44 8.51 4.89 -13.99
C TYR A 44 9.07 5.29 -12.62
N PHE A 45 10.23 5.92 -12.61
CA PHE A 45 10.90 6.30 -11.36
C PHE A 45 9.98 7.21 -10.53
N GLY A 46 9.77 6.83 -9.28
CA GLY A 46 8.90 7.55 -8.36
C GLY A 46 7.43 7.13 -8.41
N CYS A 47 7.05 6.25 -9.33
CA CYS A 47 5.69 5.71 -9.39
C CYS A 47 5.54 4.59 -8.35
N ASN A 48 5.29 4.99 -7.11
CA ASN A 48 5.24 4.04 -5.98
C ASN A 48 4.21 2.94 -6.19
N ASP A 49 3.08 3.27 -6.79
CA ASP A 49 1.99 2.30 -7.00
C ASP A 49 2.41 1.17 -7.95
N TYR A 50 3.31 1.47 -8.89
CA TYR A 50 3.80 0.47 -9.83
C TYR A 50 4.73 -0.55 -9.17
N LEU A 51 5.28 -0.24 -8.01
CA LEU A 51 6.15 -1.17 -7.28
C LEU A 51 5.47 -2.48 -6.94
N VAL A 52 4.15 -2.48 -6.84
CA VAL A 52 3.38 -3.71 -6.64
C VAL A 52 3.69 -4.74 -7.74
N ILE A 53 4.00 -4.25 -8.94
CA ILE A 53 4.34 -5.08 -10.11
C ILE A 53 5.85 -5.19 -10.29
N SER A 54 6.56 -4.05 -10.25
CA SER A 54 7.99 -4.01 -10.60
C SER A 54 8.90 -4.52 -9.50
N TYR A 55 8.53 -4.30 -8.24
CA TYR A 55 9.36 -4.73 -7.10
C TYR A 55 8.50 -4.94 -5.86
N PRO A 56 7.63 -5.97 -5.85
CA PRO A 56 6.67 -6.16 -4.76
C PRO A 56 7.32 -6.36 -3.40
N GLN A 57 8.57 -6.80 -3.33
CA GLN A 57 9.28 -6.99 -2.07
C GLN A 57 9.39 -5.68 -1.27
N ALA A 58 9.51 -4.53 -1.95
CA ALA A 58 9.57 -3.25 -1.27
C ALA A 58 8.26 -2.94 -0.55
N VAL A 59 7.14 -3.19 -1.22
CA VAL A 59 5.80 -2.97 -0.65
C VAL A 59 5.54 -3.97 0.48
N GLU A 60 5.90 -5.21 0.28
CA GLU A 60 5.77 -6.26 1.31
C GLU A 60 6.55 -5.88 2.56
N GLN A 61 7.75 -5.34 2.42
CA GLN A 61 8.57 -4.93 3.55
C GLN A 61 7.88 -3.84 4.37
N VAL A 62 7.23 -2.88 3.71
CA VAL A 62 6.48 -1.83 4.41
C VAL A 62 5.32 -2.45 5.20
N HIS A 63 4.54 -3.31 4.55
CA HIS A 63 3.42 -3.98 5.22
C HIS A 63 3.90 -4.79 6.42
N ARG A 64 4.98 -5.54 6.25
CA ARG A 64 5.56 -6.35 7.32
C ARG A 64 5.98 -5.51 8.51
N SER A 65 6.61 -4.36 8.26
CA SER A 65 7.07 -3.47 9.33
C SER A 65 5.91 -2.98 10.20
N PHE A 66 4.77 -2.65 9.59
CA PHE A 66 3.58 -2.23 10.33
C PHE A 66 2.91 -3.38 11.06
N LEU A 67 2.83 -4.56 10.43
CA LEU A 67 2.24 -5.73 11.08
C LEU A 67 3.06 -6.18 12.29
N GLU A 68 4.37 -6.04 12.23
CA GLU A 68 5.25 -6.42 13.35
C GLU A 68 5.01 -5.56 14.59
N VAL A 69 4.60 -4.30 14.43
CA VAL A 69 4.26 -3.43 15.57
C VAL A 69 2.80 -3.55 15.98
N GLY A 70 2.02 -4.39 15.31
CA GLY A 70 0.70 -4.78 15.76
C GLY A 70 -0.47 -4.01 15.20
N VAL A 71 -0.35 -3.41 13.99
CA VAL A 71 -1.52 -2.80 13.35
C VAL A 71 -2.54 -3.87 12.97
N ASP A 72 -3.79 -3.48 12.95
CA ASP A 72 -4.91 -4.37 12.64
C ASP A 72 -5.24 -4.39 11.16
N VAL A 73 -5.00 -3.29 10.46
CA VAL A 73 -5.39 -3.11 9.07
C VAL A 73 -4.23 -2.51 8.30
N ILE A 74 -3.93 -3.08 7.13
CA ILE A 74 -2.97 -2.50 6.18
C ILE A 74 -3.70 -2.05 4.94
N GLU A 75 -3.23 -0.94 4.37
CA GLU A 75 -3.80 -0.36 3.17
C GLU A 75 -2.96 -0.74 1.96
N THR A 76 -3.60 -0.93 0.81
CA THR A 76 -2.90 -1.24 -0.43
C THR A 76 -2.09 -0.03 -0.91
N ASP A 77 -1.05 -0.29 -1.71
CA ASP A 77 -0.22 0.77 -2.31
C ASP A 77 -0.90 1.27 -3.59
N THR A 78 -2.03 1.97 -3.42
CA THR A 78 -2.88 2.40 -4.54
C THR A 78 -3.35 3.84 -4.44
N PHE A 79 -2.70 4.66 -3.63
CA PHE A 79 -3.14 6.03 -3.36
C PHE A 79 -3.28 6.88 -4.62
N ARG A 80 -2.38 6.68 -5.59
CA ARG A 80 -2.39 7.41 -6.86
C ARG A 80 -2.69 6.52 -8.05
N SER A 81 -3.32 5.36 -7.81
CA SER A 81 -3.60 4.37 -8.85
C SER A 81 -4.87 4.70 -9.62
N CYS A 82 -4.86 5.85 -10.28
CA CYS A 82 -5.93 6.24 -11.18
C CYS A 82 -5.33 6.64 -12.53
N ARG A 83 -6.13 6.54 -13.60
CA ARG A 83 -5.65 6.82 -14.95
C ARG A 83 -5.01 8.19 -15.05
N LEU A 84 -5.65 9.21 -14.49
CA LEU A 84 -5.17 10.60 -14.57
C LEU A 84 -3.74 10.74 -14.06
N THR A 85 -3.42 10.09 -12.95
CA THR A 85 -2.11 10.17 -12.34
C THR A 85 -1.10 9.23 -13.01
N LEU A 86 -1.52 8.00 -13.31
CA LEU A 86 -0.63 7.00 -13.91
C LEU A 86 -0.23 7.37 -15.34
N ASP A 87 -1.06 8.11 -16.05
CA ASP A 87 -0.73 8.58 -17.41
C ASP A 87 0.44 9.56 -17.42
N ASP A 88 0.83 10.11 -16.27
CA ASP A 88 2.02 10.97 -16.16
C ASP A 88 3.33 10.17 -16.30
N TYR A 89 3.27 8.88 -16.18
CA TYR A 89 4.41 7.99 -16.35
C TYR A 89 4.30 7.25 -17.69
#